data_e8ff9ed68cb2cb6d3a1adb064ab0de5a
#
_entry.id   e8ff9ed68cb2cb6d3a1adb064ab0de5a
#
_cell.length_a   1.000
_cell.length_b   1.000
_cell.length_c   1.000
_cell.angle_alpha   90.00
_cell.angle_beta   90.00
_cell.angle_gamma   90.00
#
_symmetry.space_group_name_H-M   'P 1'
#
loop_
_entity.id
_entity.type
_entity.pdbx_description
1 polymer ?
#
loop_
_entity_poly.entity_id
_entity_poly.type
_entity_poly.pdbx_seq_one_letter_code
_entity_poly.pdbx_strand_id
1 'polypeptide(L)'
;MIIGSGAAGIAAVESIRSSEAAAEIVLLCEERFGYYSRPGLAYYLTGELNEKQLFPFNAQDFKQLGVHPQQARVVRILPDQHQVELHNSNHLAYDRLLIATGASAAHTNIPGANLDGVVKLDNLDDARQILSRARRRQVAVVVGGGITALEIVEGLVAKGVKTHYFLRRDRYWHNVLDETESRIIEERLKEHGVQIHYNTELLEILAKKNQVAGVRTKDGSLIRSSLVAIAIGIRPRMKLAQESGLRVERGILVDEYLQTSAADIFAAGDVAQVYDPFTGNSVLDSLWGPARQQGAIAGMNMAGASQVYLKPVAFNVTRLAGLTTTIVGTVGKGTDDDLIGIARGDSETWRQLPDAIAAQQDFEVNRLRLMLGEKAILGVIVMGDQTLSKPLHSIVAEKIDITSIRTKLLEPNAPVADLIAEFWTQRKSVHAPQYA
;
A
#
# COMPACT_ATOMS: atom_id res chain seq x y z
N MET A 1 -4.92 2.29 25.01
CA MET A 1 -4.80 0.94 24.41
C MET A 1 -4.71 1.03 22.90
N ILE A 2 -3.94 0.13 22.24
CA ILE A 2 -3.77 0.11 20.77
C ILE A 2 -3.97 -1.33 20.28
N ILE A 3 -4.84 -1.52 19.29
CA ILE A 3 -5.09 -2.81 18.64
C ILE A 3 -4.40 -2.83 17.28
N GLY A 4 -3.29 -3.55 17.17
CA GLY A 4 -2.46 -3.69 15.96
C GLY A 4 -1.09 -3.04 16.10
N SER A 5 -0.04 -3.84 15.88
CA SER A 5 1.37 -3.43 15.95
C SER A 5 1.98 -3.10 14.57
N GLY A 6 1.15 -2.70 13.60
CA GLY A 6 1.61 -2.24 12.29
C GLY A 6 2.17 -0.81 12.32
N ALA A 7 2.42 -0.24 11.14
CA ALA A 7 3.00 1.09 10.97
C ALA A 7 2.24 2.18 11.76
N ALA A 8 0.90 2.17 11.71
CA ALA A 8 0.07 3.12 12.43
C ALA A 8 0.14 2.91 13.95
N GLY A 9 0.03 1.65 14.42
CA GLY A 9 0.07 1.36 15.86
C GLY A 9 1.40 1.74 16.50
N ILE A 10 2.52 1.45 15.87
CA ILE A 10 3.85 1.84 16.37
C ILE A 10 4.05 3.35 16.34
N ALA A 11 3.63 4.04 15.29
CA ALA A 11 3.71 5.49 15.24
C ALA A 11 2.86 6.16 16.35
N ALA A 12 1.70 5.56 16.70
CA ALA A 12 0.90 6.02 17.82
C ALA A 12 1.62 5.81 19.17
N VAL A 13 2.25 4.64 19.38
CA VAL A 13 3.09 4.38 20.60
C VAL A 13 4.16 5.45 20.73
N GLU A 14 4.93 5.72 19.66
CA GLU A 14 6.00 6.72 19.65
C GLU A 14 5.46 8.12 20.00
N SER A 15 4.34 8.51 19.41
CA SER A 15 3.73 9.83 19.64
C SER A 15 3.13 9.97 21.04
N ILE A 16 2.42 8.95 21.54
CA ILE A 16 1.91 8.96 22.92
C ILE A 16 3.08 9.11 23.91
N ARG A 17 4.13 8.33 23.72
CA ARG A 17 5.30 8.36 24.61
C ARG A 17 6.02 9.71 24.59
N SER A 18 6.08 10.35 23.42
CA SER A 18 6.67 11.69 23.28
C SER A 18 5.81 12.79 23.91
N SER A 19 4.48 12.64 23.88
CA SER A 19 3.53 13.63 24.40
C SER A 19 3.25 13.44 25.89
N GLU A 20 3.18 12.19 26.36
CA GLU A 20 2.81 11.80 27.73
C GLU A 20 3.74 10.65 28.19
N ALA A 21 4.83 11.04 28.85
CA ALA A 21 5.87 10.08 29.26
C ALA A 21 5.37 9.03 30.28
N ALA A 22 4.36 9.35 31.08
CA ALA A 22 3.81 8.49 32.14
C ALA A 22 2.62 7.63 31.67
N ALA A 23 2.14 7.81 30.43
CA ALA A 23 0.99 7.06 29.93
C ALA A 23 1.24 5.54 29.97
N GLU A 24 0.28 4.77 30.46
CA GLU A 24 0.27 3.33 30.33
C GLU A 24 -0.21 2.95 28.92
N ILE A 25 0.65 2.26 28.18
CA ILE A 25 0.37 1.87 26.79
C ILE A 25 0.25 0.35 26.70
N VAL A 26 -0.95 -0.13 26.43
CA VAL A 26 -1.22 -1.54 26.12
C VAL A 26 -1.27 -1.70 24.61
N LEU A 27 -0.33 -2.45 24.04
CA LEU A 27 -0.23 -2.74 22.60
C LEU A 27 -0.60 -4.22 22.36
N LEU A 28 -1.76 -4.45 21.74
CA LEU A 28 -2.27 -5.78 21.42
C LEU A 28 -2.00 -6.12 19.96
N CYS A 29 -1.47 -7.30 19.69
CA CYS A 29 -1.25 -7.78 18.33
C CYS A 29 -1.65 -9.25 18.19
N GLU A 30 -2.35 -9.58 17.11
CA GLU A 30 -2.73 -10.96 16.79
C GLU A 30 -1.51 -11.77 16.33
N GLU A 31 -0.61 -11.13 15.57
CA GLU A 31 0.61 -11.77 15.08
C GLU A 31 1.66 -11.88 16.20
N ARG A 32 2.35 -13.03 16.25
CA ARG A 32 3.38 -13.34 17.27
C ARG A 32 4.68 -12.54 17.13
N PHE A 33 4.85 -11.81 16.02
CA PHE A 33 6.12 -11.17 15.67
C PHE A 33 6.26 -9.74 16.19
N GLY A 34 5.19 -9.13 16.70
CA GLY A 34 5.18 -7.70 17.00
C GLY A 34 5.27 -6.84 15.74
N TYR A 35 6.08 -5.78 15.77
CA TYR A 35 6.28 -4.90 14.62
C TYR A 35 7.37 -5.38 13.69
N TYR A 36 7.07 -5.44 12.40
CA TYR A 36 8.04 -5.65 11.32
C TYR A 36 7.66 -4.85 10.08
N SER A 37 8.63 -4.64 9.19
CA SER A 37 8.43 -3.92 7.92
C SER A 37 7.65 -4.77 6.92
N ARG A 38 6.35 -4.51 6.74
CA ARG A 38 5.55 -5.18 5.70
C ARG A 38 6.03 -4.84 4.27
N PRO A 39 6.42 -3.59 3.94
CA PRO A 39 7.05 -3.30 2.65
C PRO A 39 8.34 -4.10 2.41
N GLY A 40 9.05 -4.47 3.46
CA GLY A 40 10.26 -5.31 3.39
C GLY A 40 10.00 -6.75 2.94
N LEU A 41 8.74 -7.23 2.98
CA LEU A 41 8.42 -8.60 2.55
C LEU A 41 8.73 -8.86 1.07
N ALA A 42 8.60 -7.86 0.20
CA ALA A 42 8.99 -7.95 -1.20
C ALA A 42 10.48 -8.28 -1.35
N TYR A 43 11.34 -7.56 -0.62
CA TYR A 43 12.79 -7.77 -0.63
C TYR A 43 13.20 -9.06 0.09
N TYR A 44 12.42 -9.52 1.05
CA TYR A 44 12.60 -10.83 1.68
C TYR A 44 12.28 -11.98 0.71
N LEU A 45 11.23 -11.84 -0.09
CA LEU A 45 10.88 -12.84 -1.11
C LEU A 45 11.96 -12.96 -2.19
N THR A 46 12.53 -11.86 -2.65
CA THR A 46 13.64 -11.86 -3.62
C THR A 46 14.96 -12.35 -3.01
N GLY A 47 15.10 -12.27 -1.69
CA GLY A 47 16.31 -12.64 -0.96
C GLY A 47 17.32 -11.50 -0.79
N GLU A 48 16.95 -10.27 -1.11
CA GLU A 48 17.76 -9.07 -0.89
C GLU A 48 17.86 -8.70 0.59
N LEU A 49 16.80 -8.96 1.35
CA LEU A 49 16.80 -8.86 2.81
C LEU A 49 16.69 -10.25 3.43
N ASN A 50 17.43 -10.50 4.50
CA ASN A 50 17.16 -11.64 5.36
C ASN A 50 16.05 -11.30 6.36
N GLU A 51 15.44 -12.33 6.96
CA GLU A 51 14.30 -12.15 7.85
C GLU A 51 14.56 -11.22 9.04
N LYS A 52 15.77 -11.24 9.61
CA LYS A 52 16.11 -10.39 10.76
C LYS A 52 16.05 -8.89 10.41
N GLN A 53 16.35 -8.53 9.17
CA GLN A 53 16.32 -7.15 8.69
C GLN A 53 14.90 -6.61 8.51
N LEU A 54 13.88 -7.46 8.58
CA LEU A 54 12.48 -7.03 8.59
C LEU A 54 12.08 -6.36 9.91
N PHE A 55 12.82 -6.58 10.98
CA PHE A 55 12.49 -6.08 12.32
C PHE A 55 13.30 -4.82 12.64
N PRO A 56 12.74 -3.62 12.39
CA PRO A 56 13.43 -2.37 12.68
C PRO A 56 13.49 -2.05 14.18
N PHE A 57 12.66 -2.73 14.99
CA PHE A 57 12.62 -2.59 16.45
C PHE A 57 13.08 -3.89 17.10
N ASN A 58 14.01 -3.77 18.05
CA ASN A 58 14.44 -4.85 18.92
C ASN A 58 13.81 -4.73 20.32
N ALA A 59 14.09 -5.67 21.21
CA ALA A 59 13.53 -5.66 22.57
C ALA A 59 13.91 -4.41 23.39
N GLN A 60 15.07 -3.81 23.12
CA GLN A 60 15.51 -2.62 23.83
C GLN A 60 14.74 -1.38 23.36
N ASP A 61 14.42 -1.27 22.07
CA ASP A 61 13.61 -0.18 21.53
C ASP A 61 12.20 -0.19 22.16
N PHE A 62 11.56 -1.36 22.25
CA PHE A 62 10.29 -1.49 22.95
C PHE A 62 10.39 -1.16 24.44
N LYS A 63 11.48 -1.55 25.11
CA LYS A 63 11.72 -1.20 26.50
C LYS A 63 11.89 0.32 26.70
N GLN A 64 12.58 1.00 25.79
CA GLN A 64 12.73 2.46 25.82
C GLN A 64 11.37 3.16 25.64
N LEU A 65 10.51 2.62 24.79
CA LEU A 65 9.14 3.10 24.62
C LEU A 65 8.23 2.74 25.83
N GLY A 66 8.71 1.91 26.77
CA GLY A 66 7.90 1.44 27.90
C GLY A 66 6.71 0.59 27.49
N VAL A 67 6.84 -0.17 26.39
CA VAL A 67 5.77 -0.98 25.83
C VAL A 67 6.27 -2.40 25.55
N HIS A 68 5.43 -3.36 25.87
CA HIS A 68 5.61 -4.77 25.47
C HIS A 68 4.43 -5.20 24.61
N PRO A 69 4.64 -5.51 23.30
CA PRO A 69 3.58 -6.04 22.47
C PRO A 69 3.04 -7.34 23.07
N GLN A 70 1.74 -7.38 23.35
CA GLN A 70 1.06 -8.55 23.87
C GLN A 70 0.40 -9.31 22.72
N GLN A 71 0.73 -10.58 22.56
CA GLN A 71 0.03 -11.41 21.60
C GLN A 71 -1.38 -11.70 22.10
N ALA A 72 -2.36 -11.01 21.53
CA ALA A 72 -3.75 -11.17 21.86
C ALA A 72 -4.64 -10.83 20.67
N ARG A 73 -5.74 -11.57 20.54
CA ARG A 73 -6.79 -11.28 19.56
C ARG A 73 -7.98 -10.65 20.26
N VAL A 74 -8.27 -9.40 19.91
CA VAL A 74 -9.50 -8.71 20.32
C VAL A 74 -10.64 -9.21 19.44
N VAL A 75 -11.74 -9.63 20.09
CA VAL A 75 -12.93 -10.17 19.40
C VAL A 75 -14.13 -9.24 19.50
N ARG A 76 -14.15 -8.33 20.45
CA ARG A 76 -15.21 -7.32 20.61
C ARG A 76 -14.66 -6.06 21.28
N ILE A 77 -15.22 -4.92 20.93
CA ILE A 77 -15.07 -3.65 21.64
C ILE A 77 -16.42 -3.37 22.30
N LEU A 78 -16.41 -2.93 23.55
CA LEU A 78 -17.56 -2.55 24.35
C LEU A 78 -17.46 -1.05 24.68
N PRO A 79 -17.87 -0.15 23.76
CA PRO A 79 -17.62 1.29 23.88
C PRO A 79 -18.19 1.87 25.18
N ASP A 80 -19.42 1.54 25.50
CA ASP A 80 -20.10 2.06 26.69
C ASP A 80 -19.48 1.62 28.04
N GLN A 81 -18.67 0.54 28.00
CA GLN A 81 -17.96 0.01 29.17
C GLN A 81 -16.48 0.38 29.17
N HIS A 82 -15.97 1.03 28.12
CA HIS A 82 -14.55 1.30 27.91
C HIS A 82 -13.70 0.03 28.07
N GLN A 83 -14.15 -1.08 27.46
CA GLN A 83 -13.46 -2.38 27.52
C GLN A 83 -13.34 -3.02 26.14
N VAL A 84 -12.34 -3.87 26.01
CA VAL A 84 -12.22 -4.83 24.91
C VAL A 84 -12.28 -6.25 25.46
N GLU A 85 -12.94 -7.14 24.72
CA GLU A 85 -12.97 -8.57 24.99
C GLU A 85 -11.93 -9.27 24.12
N LEU A 86 -11.10 -10.11 24.74
CA LEU A 86 -10.11 -10.95 24.06
C LEU A 86 -10.70 -12.32 23.72
N HIS A 87 -10.08 -13.01 22.78
CA HIS A 87 -10.49 -14.36 22.35
C HIS A 87 -10.58 -15.39 23.51
N ASN A 88 -9.82 -15.20 24.58
CA ASN A 88 -9.85 -16.04 25.79
C ASN A 88 -10.89 -15.56 26.82
N SER A 89 -11.83 -14.72 26.43
CA SER A 89 -12.88 -14.12 27.26
C SER A 89 -12.38 -13.20 28.37
N ASN A 90 -11.12 -12.81 28.39
CA ASN A 90 -10.64 -11.78 29.29
C ASN A 90 -11.08 -10.40 28.78
N HIS A 91 -11.34 -9.49 29.72
CA HIS A 91 -11.66 -8.10 29.43
C HIS A 91 -10.50 -7.20 29.86
N LEU A 92 -10.17 -6.22 29.03
CA LEU A 92 -9.19 -5.19 29.34
C LEU A 92 -9.86 -3.81 29.23
N ALA A 93 -9.70 -2.99 30.24
CA ALA A 93 -10.20 -1.62 30.24
C ALA A 93 -9.26 -0.69 29.47
N TYR A 94 -9.82 0.39 28.93
CA TYR A 94 -9.08 1.48 28.31
C TYR A 94 -9.70 2.83 28.65
N ASP A 95 -8.88 3.88 28.73
CA ASP A 95 -9.36 5.26 28.71
C ASP A 95 -9.55 5.74 27.27
N ARG A 96 -8.59 5.39 26.40
CA ARG A 96 -8.63 5.67 24.95
C ARG A 96 -8.15 4.48 24.16
N LEU A 97 -8.78 4.26 23.01
CA LEU A 97 -8.55 3.10 22.16
C LEU A 97 -8.19 3.53 20.74
N LEU A 98 -7.13 2.93 20.18
CA LEU A 98 -6.81 3.03 18.76
C LEU A 98 -7.05 1.69 18.06
N ILE A 99 -7.85 1.70 17.00
CA ILE A 99 -8.03 0.58 16.08
C ILE A 99 -7.03 0.77 14.91
N ALA A 100 -5.94 0.00 14.93
CA ALA A 100 -4.88 0.01 13.92
C ALA A 100 -4.71 -1.39 13.29
N THR A 101 -5.84 -2.08 13.06
CA THR A 101 -5.90 -3.48 12.61
C THR A 101 -5.48 -3.66 11.15
N GLY A 102 -5.36 -2.59 10.39
CA GLY A 102 -4.90 -2.60 9.00
C GLY A 102 -5.87 -3.30 8.04
N ALA A 103 -5.32 -3.92 7.01
CA ALA A 103 -6.06 -4.65 6.00
C ALA A 103 -5.58 -6.11 5.91
N SER A 104 -6.33 -6.93 5.18
CA SER A 104 -5.95 -8.31 4.82
C SER A 104 -6.11 -8.54 3.33
N ALA A 105 -5.35 -9.50 2.79
CA ALA A 105 -5.51 -9.92 1.40
C ALA A 105 -6.96 -10.32 1.11
N ALA A 106 -7.48 -9.88 -0.03
CA ALA A 106 -8.84 -10.18 -0.44
C ALA A 106 -9.00 -11.69 -0.70
N HIS A 107 -10.09 -12.25 -0.17
CA HIS A 107 -10.45 -13.65 -0.41
C HIS A 107 -11.13 -13.81 -1.76
N THR A 108 -10.97 -14.98 -2.35
CA THR A 108 -11.71 -15.42 -3.53
C THR A 108 -12.55 -16.65 -3.20
N ASN A 109 -13.71 -16.76 -3.84
CA ASN A 109 -14.59 -17.93 -3.73
C ASN A 109 -14.38 -18.91 -4.91
N ILE A 110 -13.29 -18.78 -5.64
CA ILE A 110 -12.96 -19.68 -6.75
C ILE A 110 -12.83 -21.11 -6.24
N PRO A 111 -13.43 -22.13 -6.92
CA PRO A 111 -13.27 -23.53 -6.53
C PRO A 111 -11.79 -23.90 -6.42
N GLY A 112 -11.42 -24.55 -5.32
CA GLY A 112 -10.03 -24.92 -5.02
C GLY A 112 -9.19 -23.85 -4.33
N ALA A 113 -9.73 -22.67 -3.98
CA ALA A 113 -8.98 -21.61 -3.31
C ALA A 113 -8.40 -22.01 -1.93
N ASN A 114 -8.91 -23.07 -1.32
CA ASN A 114 -8.45 -23.55 -0.01
C ASN A 114 -7.50 -24.77 -0.12
N LEU A 115 -7.07 -25.15 -1.33
CA LEU A 115 -6.16 -26.27 -1.52
C LEU A 115 -4.76 -25.97 -0.97
N ASP A 116 -4.08 -27.03 -0.52
CA ASP A 116 -2.68 -26.95 -0.18
C ASP A 116 -1.84 -26.59 -1.43
N GLY A 117 -1.08 -25.49 -1.36
CA GLY A 117 -0.38 -24.90 -2.51
C GLY A 117 -1.03 -23.61 -3.03
N VAL A 118 -2.19 -23.19 -2.48
CA VAL A 118 -2.70 -21.84 -2.68
C VAL A 118 -2.11 -20.94 -1.62
N VAL A 119 -1.56 -19.80 -2.04
CA VAL A 119 -0.87 -18.82 -1.17
C VAL A 119 -1.35 -17.38 -1.47
N LYS A 120 -1.13 -16.52 -0.52
CA LYS A 120 -1.31 -15.07 -0.61
C LYS A 120 -0.11 -14.38 0.05
N LEU A 121 -0.02 -13.08 -0.03
CA LEU A 121 0.99 -12.29 0.69
C LEU A 121 0.31 -11.19 1.51
N ASP A 122 0.20 -11.42 2.81
CA ASP A 122 -0.42 -10.48 3.74
C ASP A 122 0.50 -10.19 4.94
N ASN A 123 1.24 -11.21 5.36
CA ASN A 123 2.08 -11.17 6.55
C ASN A 123 3.36 -12.01 6.37
N LEU A 124 4.21 -12.02 7.41
CA LEU A 124 5.48 -12.73 7.39
C LEU A 124 5.31 -14.27 7.25
N ASP A 125 4.29 -14.85 7.86
CA ASP A 125 4.04 -16.29 7.73
C ASP A 125 3.61 -16.66 6.30
N ASP A 126 2.83 -15.81 5.63
CA ASP A 126 2.52 -15.99 4.20
C ASP A 126 3.80 -15.93 3.35
N ALA A 127 4.70 -14.97 3.61
CA ALA A 127 5.98 -14.89 2.89
C ALA A 127 6.85 -16.13 3.11
N ARG A 128 6.93 -16.63 4.34
CA ARG A 128 7.61 -17.90 4.67
C ARG A 128 6.97 -19.09 3.94
N GLN A 129 5.65 -19.13 3.87
CA GLN A 129 4.91 -20.16 3.16
C GLN A 129 5.22 -20.12 1.66
N ILE A 130 5.24 -18.95 1.04
CA ILE A 130 5.65 -18.79 -0.36
C ILE A 130 7.07 -19.33 -0.57
N LEU A 131 8.04 -18.85 0.24
CA LEU A 131 9.44 -19.25 0.14
C LEU A 131 9.65 -20.76 0.35
N SER A 132 8.95 -21.37 1.29
CA SER A 132 9.06 -22.82 1.57
C SER A 132 8.56 -23.68 0.42
N ARG A 133 7.65 -23.14 -0.41
CA ARG A 133 7.05 -23.80 -1.57
C ARG A 133 7.71 -23.43 -2.89
N ALA A 134 8.44 -22.30 -2.94
CA ALA A 134 9.14 -21.82 -4.13
C ALA A 134 10.39 -22.66 -4.41
N ARG A 135 10.24 -23.77 -5.14
CA ARG A 135 11.36 -24.66 -5.51
C ARG A 135 11.73 -24.47 -6.97
N ARG A 136 13.02 -24.45 -7.24
CA ARG A 136 13.56 -24.32 -8.60
C ARG A 136 12.90 -25.28 -9.58
N ARG A 137 12.54 -24.78 -10.77
CA ARG A 137 11.86 -25.51 -11.86
C ARG A 137 10.41 -25.93 -11.58
N GLN A 138 9.85 -25.62 -10.42
CA GLN A 138 8.41 -25.73 -10.25
C GLN A 138 7.69 -24.72 -11.12
N VAL A 139 6.40 -24.97 -11.35
CA VAL A 139 5.51 -24.04 -12.06
C VAL A 139 4.57 -23.42 -11.04
N ALA A 140 4.49 -22.11 -11.07
CA ALA A 140 3.55 -21.31 -10.29
C ALA A 140 2.65 -20.47 -11.19
N VAL A 141 1.44 -20.22 -10.72
CA VAL A 141 0.52 -19.24 -11.31
C VAL A 141 0.32 -18.12 -10.29
N VAL A 142 0.49 -16.87 -10.72
CA VAL A 142 0.19 -15.68 -9.91
C VAL A 142 -0.98 -14.95 -10.55
N VAL A 143 -2.00 -14.65 -9.75
CA VAL A 143 -3.23 -13.98 -10.19
C VAL A 143 -3.34 -12.61 -9.53
N GLY A 144 -3.38 -11.55 -10.33
CA GLY A 144 -3.52 -10.18 -9.86
C GLY A 144 -2.78 -9.17 -10.75
N GLY A 145 -3.22 -7.93 -10.78
CA GLY A 145 -2.64 -6.89 -11.65
C GLY A 145 -1.97 -5.73 -10.91
N GLY A 146 -1.80 -5.84 -9.58
CA GLY A 146 -1.20 -4.78 -8.76
C GLY A 146 0.19 -5.12 -8.22
N ILE A 147 0.70 -4.24 -7.35
CA ILE A 147 2.07 -4.31 -6.80
C ILE A 147 2.31 -5.64 -6.07
N THR A 148 1.41 -6.08 -5.20
CA THR A 148 1.61 -7.32 -4.43
C THR A 148 1.73 -8.56 -5.32
N ALA A 149 1.00 -8.61 -6.44
CA ALA A 149 1.15 -9.70 -7.42
C ALA A 149 2.54 -9.66 -8.06
N LEU A 150 3.02 -8.46 -8.44
CA LEU A 150 4.36 -8.27 -8.99
C LEU A 150 5.45 -8.69 -7.99
N GLU A 151 5.34 -8.28 -6.73
CA GLU A 151 6.27 -8.67 -5.65
C GLU A 151 6.39 -10.19 -5.50
N ILE A 152 5.25 -10.91 -5.61
CA ILE A 152 5.25 -12.38 -5.59
C ILE A 152 5.92 -12.94 -6.85
N VAL A 153 5.61 -12.39 -8.04
CA VAL A 153 6.24 -12.79 -9.31
C VAL A 153 7.76 -12.65 -9.22
N GLU A 154 8.26 -11.49 -8.80
CA GLU A 154 9.70 -11.23 -8.64
C GLU A 154 10.33 -12.19 -7.64
N GLY A 155 9.69 -12.43 -6.49
CA GLY A 155 10.16 -13.38 -5.49
C GLY A 155 10.24 -14.83 -6.01
N LEU A 156 9.25 -15.28 -6.78
CA LEU A 156 9.24 -16.61 -7.39
C LEU A 156 10.31 -16.76 -8.46
N VAL A 157 10.47 -15.75 -9.32
CA VAL A 157 11.51 -15.70 -10.35
C VAL A 157 12.90 -15.75 -9.72
N ALA A 158 13.15 -15.00 -8.67
CA ALA A 158 14.42 -15.02 -7.93
C ALA A 158 14.76 -16.41 -7.36
N LYS A 159 13.75 -17.26 -7.08
CA LYS A 159 13.92 -18.67 -6.66
C LYS A 159 13.98 -19.66 -7.83
N GLY A 160 13.97 -19.20 -9.08
CA GLY A 160 14.02 -20.05 -10.28
C GLY A 160 12.74 -20.82 -10.55
N VAL A 161 11.60 -20.34 -10.08
CA VAL A 161 10.27 -20.90 -10.34
C VAL A 161 9.80 -20.41 -11.71
N LYS A 162 9.24 -21.31 -12.53
CA LYS A 162 8.60 -20.96 -13.79
C LYS A 162 7.25 -20.31 -13.48
N THR A 163 7.12 -19.02 -13.79
CA THR A 163 5.97 -18.23 -13.36
C THR A 163 5.06 -17.87 -14.51
N HIS A 164 3.78 -18.25 -14.42
CA HIS A 164 2.68 -17.76 -15.23
C HIS A 164 2.00 -16.63 -14.48
N TYR A 165 1.90 -15.47 -15.09
CA TYR A 165 1.32 -14.26 -14.51
C TYR A 165 0.00 -13.92 -15.20
N PHE A 166 -1.13 -13.99 -14.48
CA PHE A 166 -2.46 -13.74 -15.00
C PHE A 166 -2.89 -12.31 -14.73
N LEU A 167 -3.08 -11.57 -15.80
CA LEU A 167 -3.63 -10.21 -15.79
C LEU A 167 -5.06 -10.25 -16.31
N ARG A 168 -6.01 -9.78 -15.50
CA ARG A 168 -7.43 -9.71 -15.88
C ARG A 168 -7.68 -8.76 -17.05
N ARG A 169 -6.82 -7.77 -17.25
CA ARG A 169 -6.88 -6.76 -18.31
C ARG A 169 -5.77 -6.97 -19.35
N ASP A 170 -5.74 -6.05 -20.29
CA ASP A 170 -4.83 -6.04 -21.44
C ASP A 170 -3.38 -5.71 -21.08
N ARG A 171 -3.11 -5.23 -19.86
CA ARG A 171 -1.76 -4.87 -19.40
C ARG A 171 -1.65 -4.86 -17.87
N TYR A 172 -0.41 -4.82 -17.40
CA TYR A 172 -0.08 -4.67 -15.99
C TYR A 172 -0.51 -3.29 -15.48
N TRP A 173 -1.14 -3.27 -14.33
CA TRP A 173 -1.55 -2.08 -13.56
C TRP A 173 -2.25 -1.00 -14.40
N HIS A 174 -3.15 -1.41 -15.27
CA HIS A 174 -3.83 -0.62 -16.31
C HIS A 174 -4.54 0.65 -15.81
N ASN A 175 -4.92 0.69 -14.53
CA ASN A 175 -5.58 1.84 -13.90
C ASN A 175 -4.61 2.92 -13.40
N VAL A 176 -3.31 2.62 -13.36
CA VAL A 176 -2.26 3.55 -12.88
C VAL A 176 -1.26 3.85 -13.98
N LEU A 177 -0.73 2.81 -14.61
CA LEU A 177 0.27 2.91 -15.67
C LEU A 177 -0.40 3.07 -17.04
N ASP A 178 0.20 3.88 -17.90
CA ASP A 178 -0.19 3.90 -19.31
C ASP A 178 0.35 2.66 -20.06
N GLU A 179 0.06 2.58 -21.36
CA GLU A 179 0.47 1.42 -22.16
C GLU A 179 1.99 1.28 -22.22
N THR A 180 2.72 2.37 -22.40
CA THR A 180 4.18 2.37 -22.50
C THR A 180 4.83 1.97 -21.17
N GLU A 181 4.36 2.54 -20.07
CA GLU A 181 4.85 2.22 -18.72
C GLU A 181 4.61 0.75 -18.36
N SER A 182 3.41 0.25 -18.64
CA SER A 182 3.08 -1.17 -18.44
C SER A 182 3.98 -2.07 -19.28
N ARG A 183 4.20 -1.72 -20.56
CA ARG A 183 5.05 -2.48 -21.49
C ARG A 183 6.50 -2.57 -20.99
N ILE A 184 7.06 -1.47 -20.49
CA ILE A 184 8.41 -1.47 -19.89
C ILE A 184 8.52 -2.53 -18.78
N ILE A 185 7.54 -2.57 -17.88
CA ILE A 185 7.54 -3.54 -16.79
C ILE A 185 7.36 -4.97 -17.31
N GLU A 186 6.44 -5.17 -18.23
CA GLU A 186 6.11 -6.49 -18.79
C GLU A 186 7.29 -7.09 -19.61
N GLU A 187 8.00 -6.28 -20.38
CA GLU A 187 9.18 -6.72 -21.13
C GLU A 187 10.28 -7.18 -20.17
N ARG A 188 10.57 -6.40 -19.12
CA ARG A 188 11.53 -6.81 -18.08
C ARG A 188 11.15 -8.12 -17.40
N LEU A 189 9.87 -8.35 -17.13
CA LEU A 189 9.39 -9.62 -16.58
C LEU A 189 9.58 -10.77 -17.57
N LYS A 190 9.29 -10.55 -18.86
CA LYS A 190 9.49 -11.55 -19.93
C LYS A 190 10.97 -11.92 -20.10
N GLU A 191 11.88 -10.94 -20.04
CA GLU A 191 13.34 -11.17 -20.04
C GLU A 191 13.78 -12.11 -18.92
N HIS A 192 13.10 -12.07 -17.77
CA HIS A 192 13.31 -12.98 -16.65
C HIS A 192 12.50 -14.29 -16.73
N GLY A 193 11.89 -14.56 -17.89
CA GLY A 193 11.19 -15.81 -18.19
C GLY A 193 9.78 -15.91 -17.66
N VAL A 194 9.15 -14.80 -17.24
CA VAL A 194 7.74 -14.77 -16.84
C VAL A 194 6.84 -14.91 -18.07
N GLN A 195 5.87 -15.80 -18.00
CA GLN A 195 4.83 -15.95 -19.02
C GLN A 195 3.60 -15.15 -18.62
N ILE A 196 3.39 -14.02 -19.27
CA ILE A 196 2.26 -13.14 -18.97
C ILE A 196 1.06 -13.56 -19.82
N HIS A 197 -0.09 -13.73 -19.16
CA HIS A 197 -1.37 -14.05 -19.78
C HIS A 197 -2.32 -12.85 -19.59
N TYR A 198 -2.60 -12.16 -20.67
CA TYR A 198 -3.48 -11.00 -20.68
C TYR A 198 -4.94 -11.41 -20.80
N ASN A 199 -5.86 -10.55 -20.35
CA ASN A 199 -7.32 -10.79 -20.37
C ASN A 199 -7.69 -12.17 -19.81
N THR A 200 -6.94 -12.65 -18.82
CA THR A 200 -7.03 -14.01 -18.32
C THR A 200 -7.62 -14.03 -16.92
N GLU A 201 -8.73 -14.72 -16.77
CA GLU A 201 -9.41 -14.92 -15.49
C GLU A 201 -9.34 -16.39 -15.05
N LEU A 202 -9.01 -16.57 -13.79
CA LEU A 202 -9.01 -17.89 -13.15
C LEU A 202 -10.45 -18.34 -12.92
N LEU A 203 -10.79 -19.55 -13.41
CA LEU A 203 -12.10 -20.18 -13.19
C LEU A 203 -12.07 -21.11 -11.98
N GLU A 204 -11.09 -21.99 -11.91
CA GLU A 204 -10.92 -22.92 -10.81
C GLU A 204 -9.47 -23.35 -10.63
N ILE A 205 -9.13 -23.84 -9.43
CA ILE A 205 -7.86 -24.45 -9.09
C ILE A 205 -8.07 -25.96 -8.97
N LEU A 206 -7.31 -26.73 -9.77
CA LEU A 206 -7.46 -28.17 -9.88
C LEU A 206 -6.72 -28.87 -8.76
N ALA A 207 -7.34 -29.89 -8.19
CA ALA A 207 -6.81 -30.66 -7.07
C ALA A 207 -6.29 -32.04 -7.48
N LYS A 208 -5.20 -32.47 -6.82
CA LYS A 208 -4.80 -33.86 -6.72
C LYS A 208 -4.42 -34.17 -5.28
N LYS A 209 -5.14 -35.07 -4.62
CA LYS A 209 -4.91 -35.42 -3.18
C LYS A 209 -4.85 -34.15 -2.27
N ASN A 210 -5.83 -33.25 -2.42
CA ASN A 210 -5.94 -31.99 -1.68
C ASN A 210 -4.79 -30.96 -1.90
N GLN A 211 -3.96 -31.18 -2.90
CA GLN A 211 -2.89 -30.27 -3.30
C GLN A 211 -3.20 -29.65 -4.67
N VAL A 212 -2.66 -28.46 -4.92
CA VAL A 212 -2.72 -27.81 -6.23
C VAL A 212 -2.07 -28.71 -7.29
N ALA A 213 -2.79 -28.98 -8.38
CA ALA A 213 -2.30 -29.72 -9.54
C ALA A 213 -2.29 -28.89 -10.83
N GLY A 214 -2.95 -27.75 -10.82
CA GLY A 214 -3.04 -26.82 -11.94
C GLY A 214 -4.19 -25.85 -11.78
N VAL A 215 -4.45 -25.09 -12.81
CA VAL A 215 -5.54 -24.15 -12.90
C VAL A 215 -6.30 -24.29 -14.21
N ARG A 216 -7.59 -23.92 -14.20
CA ARG A 216 -8.41 -23.73 -15.39
C ARG A 216 -8.81 -22.25 -15.47
N THR A 217 -8.66 -21.68 -16.62
CA THR A 217 -9.09 -20.32 -16.95
C THR A 217 -10.50 -20.28 -17.50
N LYS A 218 -11.14 -19.11 -17.53
CA LYS A 218 -12.50 -18.97 -18.07
C LYS A 218 -12.62 -19.30 -19.57
N ASP A 219 -11.54 -19.13 -20.33
CA ASP A 219 -11.47 -19.51 -21.75
C ASP A 219 -11.23 -21.03 -21.96
N GLY A 220 -11.14 -21.80 -20.87
CA GLY A 220 -10.97 -23.25 -20.89
C GLY A 220 -9.53 -23.74 -20.92
N SER A 221 -8.54 -22.85 -20.95
CA SER A 221 -7.12 -23.22 -20.94
C SER A 221 -6.75 -23.90 -19.63
N LEU A 222 -5.84 -24.88 -19.70
CA LEU A 222 -5.33 -25.65 -18.57
C LEU A 222 -3.83 -25.43 -18.40
N ILE A 223 -3.41 -25.00 -17.21
CA ILE A 223 -2.00 -24.86 -16.87
C ILE A 223 -1.70 -25.72 -15.66
N ARG A 224 -0.77 -26.67 -15.81
CA ARG A 224 -0.27 -27.48 -14.69
C ARG A 224 0.60 -26.60 -13.80
N SER A 225 0.31 -26.59 -12.51
CA SER A 225 1.08 -25.85 -11.52
C SER A 225 1.01 -26.55 -10.17
N SER A 226 1.99 -26.33 -9.31
CA SER A 226 2.02 -26.82 -7.94
C SER A 226 1.86 -25.71 -6.90
N LEU A 227 1.79 -24.46 -7.36
CA LEU A 227 1.65 -23.27 -6.53
C LEU A 227 0.74 -22.28 -7.24
N VAL A 228 -0.24 -21.74 -6.54
CA VAL A 228 -1.10 -20.64 -7.02
C VAL A 228 -1.09 -19.52 -6.01
N ALA A 229 -0.60 -18.35 -6.41
CA ALA A 229 -0.64 -17.15 -5.58
C ALA A 229 -1.80 -16.24 -6.01
N ILE A 230 -2.64 -15.84 -5.04
CA ILE A 230 -3.78 -14.97 -5.28
C ILE A 230 -3.52 -13.61 -4.63
N ALA A 231 -3.37 -12.58 -5.45
CA ALA A 231 -3.07 -11.21 -5.04
C ALA A 231 -4.01 -10.21 -5.76
N ILE A 232 -5.31 -10.33 -5.49
CA ILE A 232 -6.40 -9.58 -6.13
C ILE A 232 -6.82 -8.34 -5.32
N GLY A 233 -5.98 -7.89 -4.41
CA GLY A 233 -6.12 -6.69 -3.60
C GLY A 233 -6.26 -6.96 -2.12
N ILE A 234 -6.65 -5.94 -1.36
CA ILE A 234 -6.78 -5.97 0.11
C ILE A 234 -8.16 -5.50 0.55
N ARG A 235 -8.55 -5.87 1.77
CA ARG A 235 -9.77 -5.40 2.45
C ARG A 235 -9.43 -4.91 3.84
N PRO A 236 -9.89 -3.71 4.25
CA PRO A 236 -9.75 -3.22 5.61
C PRO A 236 -10.38 -4.20 6.62
N ARG A 237 -9.69 -4.40 7.75
CA ARG A 237 -10.16 -5.30 8.83
C ARG A 237 -11.15 -4.58 9.75
N MET A 238 -12.28 -4.17 9.21
CA MET A 238 -13.28 -3.35 9.91
C MET A 238 -14.35 -4.14 10.67
N LYS A 239 -14.34 -5.48 10.60
CA LYS A 239 -15.35 -6.33 11.24
C LYS A 239 -15.49 -6.03 12.73
N LEU A 240 -14.37 -5.89 13.45
CA LEU A 240 -14.35 -5.54 14.87
C LEU A 240 -15.11 -4.23 15.17
N ALA A 241 -14.86 -3.19 14.39
CA ALA A 241 -15.52 -1.90 14.52
C ALA A 241 -17.02 -1.99 14.18
N GLN A 242 -17.35 -2.69 13.10
CA GLN A 242 -18.74 -2.88 12.66
C GLN A 242 -19.58 -3.61 13.69
N GLU A 243 -19.06 -4.70 14.26
CA GLU A 243 -19.75 -5.48 15.31
C GLU A 243 -19.87 -4.72 16.63
N SER A 244 -19.08 -3.66 16.81
CA SER A 244 -19.11 -2.77 17.98
C SER A 244 -19.96 -1.50 17.75
N GLY A 245 -20.70 -1.42 16.64
CA GLY A 245 -21.60 -0.31 16.35
C GLY A 245 -20.91 0.97 15.84
N LEU A 246 -19.63 0.93 15.52
CA LEU A 246 -18.94 2.08 14.93
C LEU A 246 -19.36 2.27 13.46
N ARG A 247 -19.38 3.53 12.99
CA ARG A 247 -19.70 3.82 11.59
C ARG A 247 -18.59 3.34 10.66
N VAL A 248 -18.98 2.51 9.71
CA VAL A 248 -18.07 1.96 8.68
C VAL A 248 -18.72 2.08 7.30
N GLU A 249 -17.90 2.24 6.28
CA GLU A 249 -18.27 2.12 4.87
C GLU A 249 -17.30 1.14 4.18
N ARG A 250 -16.27 1.65 3.53
CA ARG A 250 -15.15 0.89 2.96
C ARG A 250 -14.02 0.68 3.95
N GLY A 251 -13.97 1.52 4.99
CA GLY A 251 -13.13 1.47 6.17
C GLY A 251 -13.90 2.00 7.37
N ILE A 252 -13.22 2.19 8.49
CA ILE A 252 -13.78 2.86 9.67
C ILE A 252 -13.80 4.35 9.39
N LEU A 253 -14.99 4.96 9.38
CA LEU A 253 -15.12 6.41 9.18
C LEU A 253 -14.54 7.15 10.39
N VAL A 254 -13.67 8.10 10.13
CA VAL A 254 -13.08 8.98 11.13
C VAL A 254 -13.24 10.45 10.75
N ASP A 255 -13.23 11.31 11.75
CA ASP A 255 -13.18 12.76 11.58
C ASP A 255 -11.73 13.24 11.31
N GLU A 256 -11.54 14.55 11.25
CA GLU A 256 -10.24 15.20 11.05
C GLU A 256 -9.25 14.99 12.20
N TYR A 257 -9.70 14.54 13.36
CA TYR A 257 -8.87 14.17 14.50
C TYR A 257 -8.59 12.66 14.58
N LEU A 258 -9.01 11.90 13.56
CA LEU A 258 -8.94 10.45 13.47
C LEU A 258 -9.80 9.74 14.54
N GLN A 259 -10.80 10.43 15.09
CA GLN A 259 -11.77 9.88 16.02
C GLN A 259 -12.91 9.21 15.25
N THR A 260 -13.38 8.07 15.76
CA THR A 260 -14.49 7.33 15.17
C THR A 260 -15.85 7.93 15.60
N SER A 261 -16.94 7.25 15.27
CA SER A 261 -18.28 7.65 15.73
C SER A 261 -18.52 7.46 17.23
N ALA A 262 -17.62 6.82 17.96
CA ALA A 262 -17.65 6.69 19.42
C ALA A 262 -16.55 7.57 20.04
N ALA A 263 -16.87 8.25 21.13
CA ALA A 263 -15.90 9.01 21.89
C ALA A 263 -14.75 8.11 22.38
N ASP A 264 -13.55 8.69 22.47
CA ASP A 264 -12.33 8.03 22.96
C ASP A 264 -11.87 6.80 22.15
N ILE A 265 -12.49 6.54 20.96
CA ILE A 265 -12.07 5.50 20.04
C ILE A 265 -11.60 6.13 18.72
N PHE A 266 -10.36 5.85 18.35
CA PHE A 266 -9.67 6.34 17.16
C PHE A 266 -9.43 5.19 16.17
N ALA A 267 -9.23 5.53 14.88
CA ALA A 267 -8.75 4.56 13.89
C ALA A 267 -7.68 5.16 13.00
N ALA A 268 -6.68 4.35 12.61
CA ALA A 268 -5.56 4.79 11.79
C ALA A 268 -4.99 3.67 10.92
N GLY A 269 -4.37 4.05 9.81
CA GLY A 269 -3.78 3.16 8.81
C GLY A 269 -4.83 2.56 7.87
N ASP A 270 -4.51 1.43 7.23
CA ASP A 270 -5.32 0.82 6.16
C ASP A 270 -6.77 0.52 6.55
N VAL A 271 -7.10 0.52 7.83
CA VAL A 271 -8.47 0.29 8.32
C VAL A 271 -9.30 1.56 8.35
N ALA A 272 -8.67 2.73 8.42
CA ALA A 272 -9.33 4.02 8.54
C ALA A 272 -9.73 4.58 7.17
N GLN A 273 -10.91 5.20 7.12
CA GLN A 273 -11.39 5.95 5.95
C GLN A 273 -11.39 7.44 6.33
N VAL A 274 -10.42 8.16 5.78
CA VAL A 274 -10.08 9.55 6.13
C VAL A 274 -10.61 10.53 5.10
N TYR A 275 -10.96 11.74 5.54
CA TYR A 275 -11.38 12.80 4.62
C TYR A 275 -10.22 13.25 3.73
N ASP A 276 -10.47 13.33 2.44
CA ASP A 276 -9.55 13.82 1.42
C ASP A 276 -10.00 15.18 0.90
N PRO A 277 -9.28 16.27 1.24
CA PRO A 277 -9.64 17.62 0.80
C PRO A 277 -9.49 17.85 -0.71
N PHE A 278 -8.79 16.96 -1.43
CA PHE A 278 -8.64 17.06 -2.89
C PHE A 278 -9.88 16.54 -3.63
N THR A 279 -10.55 15.53 -3.08
CA THR A 279 -11.73 14.91 -3.70
C THR A 279 -13.03 15.32 -3.01
N GLY A 280 -12.97 15.88 -1.80
CA GLY A 280 -14.14 16.17 -0.98
C GLY A 280 -14.83 14.94 -0.40
N ASN A 281 -14.22 13.76 -0.50
CA ASN A 281 -14.77 12.49 -0.06
C ASN A 281 -13.89 11.84 1.02
N SER A 282 -14.46 10.91 1.77
CA SER A 282 -13.67 10.03 2.64
C SER A 282 -13.11 8.85 1.84
N VAL A 283 -11.80 8.62 1.94
CA VAL A 283 -11.06 7.64 1.15
C VAL A 283 -10.21 6.71 2.02
N LEU A 284 -9.85 5.56 1.47
CA LEU A 284 -8.80 4.70 2.03
C LEU A 284 -7.44 5.17 1.51
N ASP A 285 -6.44 5.22 2.38
CA ASP A 285 -5.06 5.54 2.03
C ASP A 285 -4.12 4.47 2.58
N SER A 286 -4.01 3.36 1.84
CA SER A 286 -3.33 2.13 2.29
C SER A 286 -1.83 2.16 1.98
N LEU A 287 -1.16 3.28 2.29
CA LEU A 287 0.27 3.48 2.15
C LEU A 287 0.97 3.50 3.52
N TRP A 288 2.22 3.09 3.54
CA TRP A 288 3.01 3.06 4.77
C TRP A 288 3.23 4.46 5.38
N GLY A 289 3.54 5.47 4.57
CA GLY A 289 3.74 6.85 5.02
C GLY A 289 2.48 7.44 5.67
N PRO A 290 1.34 7.49 4.96
CA PRO A 290 0.05 7.87 5.53
C PRO A 290 -0.33 7.11 6.79
N ALA A 291 -0.15 5.78 6.82
CA ALA A 291 -0.43 4.99 8.02
C ALA A 291 0.39 5.45 9.24
N ARG A 292 1.67 5.76 9.05
CA ARG A 292 2.50 6.33 10.13
C ARG A 292 2.04 7.71 10.57
N GLN A 293 1.70 8.60 9.62
CA GLN A 293 1.22 9.94 9.95
C GLN A 293 -0.11 9.89 10.70
N GLN A 294 -1.06 9.07 10.22
CA GLN A 294 -2.33 8.84 10.91
C GLN A 294 -2.11 8.30 12.31
N GLY A 295 -1.26 7.28 12.47
CA GLY A 295 -0.90 6.72 13.76
C GLY A 295 -0.31 7.76 14.71
N ALA A 296 0.62 8.59 14.23
CA ALA A 296 1.25 9.64 15.02
C ALA A 296 0.23 10.68 15.50
N ILE A 297 -0.65 11.15 14.61
CA ILE A 297 -1.69 12.14 14.96
C ILE A 297 -2.73 11.55 15.89
N ALA A 298 -3.19 10.31 15.62
CA ALA A 298 -4.09 9.60 16.54
C ALA A 298 -3.46 9.45 17.94
N GLY A 299 -2.16 9.11 18.00
CA GLY A 299 -1.42 9.01 19.25
C GLY A 299 -1.35 10.32 20.02
N MET A 300 -1.06 11.45 19.34
CA MET A 300 -1.09 12.79 19.96
C MET A 300 -2.48 13.13 20.48
N ASN A 301 -3.54 12.84 19.71
CA ASN A 301 -4.91 13.10 20.11
C ASN A 301 -5.36 12.21 21.28
N MET A 302 -4.92 10.97 21.31
CA MET A 302 -5.08 10.08 22.46
C MET A 302 -4.35 10.60 23.70
N ALA A 303 -3.26 11.35 23.56
CA ALA A 303 -2.56 12.01 24.67
C ALA A 303 -3.16 13.38 25.04
N GLY A 304 -4.29 13.78 24.44
CA GLY A 304 -5.03 15.00 24.80
C GLY A 304 -4.78 16.19 23.87
N ALA A 305 -4.03 16.01 22.79
CA ALA A 305 -3.91 17.03 21.76
C ALA A 305 -5.22 17.15 20.93
N SER A 306 -5.30 18.22 20.13
CA SER A 306 -6.37 18.42 19.12
C SER A 306 -5.71 18.67 17.75
N GLN A 307 -4.89 17.70 17.33
CA GLN A 307 -4.14 17.80 16.07
C GLN A 307 -5.00 17.31 14.90
N VAL A 308 -5.20 18.16 13.92
CA VAL A 308 -5.91 17.83 12.68
C VAL A 308 -5.02 16.98 11.75
N TYR A 309 -5.56 15.89 11.24
CA TYR A 309 -4.96 15.14 10.14
C TYR A 309 -5.41 15.72 8.81
N LEU A 310 -4.48 16.32 8.08
CA LEU A 310 -4.69 16.71 6.69
C LEU A 310 -4.07 15.64 5.79
N LYS A 311 -4.91 14.95 5.04
CA LYS A 311 -4.43 13.92 4.10
C LYS A 311 -3.45 14.56 3.11
N PRO A 312 -2.20 14.11 3.06
CA PRO A 312 -1.21 14.64 2.12
C PRO A 312 -1.53 14.19 0.69
N VAL A 313 -0.86 14.83 -0.27
CA VAL A 313 -0.82 14.32 -1.64
C VAL A 313 -0.30 12.88 -1.63
N ALA A 314 -0.94 12.02 -2.42
CA ALA A 314 -0.52 10.64 -2.56
C ALA A 314 0.95 10.59 -3.02
N PHE A 315 1.77 9.85 -2.29
CA PHE A 315 3.19 9.69 -2.59
C PHE A 315 3.62 8.24 -2.33
N ASN A 316 4.06 7.58 -3.37
CA ASN A 316 4.54 6.21 -3.29
C ASN A 316 5.85 6.06 -4.06
N VAL A 317 6.84 5.45 -3.43
CA VAL A 317 8.06 4.99 -4.08
C VAL A 317 8.09 3.47 -3.99
N THR A 318 8.08 2.82 -5.12
CA THR A 318 8.06 1.36 -5.22
C THR A 318 9.05 0.89 -6.26
N ARG A 319 9.34 -0.41 -6.26
CA ARG A 319 10.14 -1.03 -7.30
C ARG A 319 9.25 -1.93 -8.15
N LEU A 320 9.25 -1.69 -9.47
CA LEU A 320 8.47 -2.44 -10.44
C LEU A 320 9.43 -3.12 -11.43
N ALA A 321 9.50 -4.44 -11.40
CA ALA A 321 10.42 -5.23 -12.21
C ALA A 321 11.87 -4.70 -12.17
N GLY A 322 12.37 -4.39 -10.96
CA GLY A 322 13.70 -3.84 -10.74
C GLY A 322 13.84 -2.34 -10.98
N LEU A 323 12.83 -1.64 -11.54
CA LEU A 323 12.86 -0.18 -11.72
C LEU A 323 12.28 0.55 -10.51
N THR A 324 13.04 1.45 -9.92
CA THR A 324 12.50 2.38 -8.92
C THR A 324 11.49 3.28 -9.61
N THR A 325 10.29 3.33 -9.07
CA THR A 325 9.17 4.10 -9.62
C THR A 325 8.58 4.96 -8.52
N THR A 326 8.57 6.27 -8.75
CA THR A 326 7.91 7.25 -7.89
C THR A 326 6.60 7.67 -8.52
N ILE A 327 5.54 7.65 -7.73
CA ILE A 327 4.20 8.05 -8.11
C ILE A 327 3.75 9.14 -7.15
N VAL A 328 3.36 10.28 -7.66
CA VAL A 328 2.91 11.43 -6.88
C VAL A 328 1.56 11.90 -7.38
N GLY A 329 0.64 12.21 -6.48
CA GLY A 329 -0.64 12.80 -6.81
C GLY A 329 -1.52 11.89 -7.66
N THR A 330 -2.23 12.46 -8.62
CA THR A 330 -3.26 11.80 -9.40
C THR A 330 -2.76 11.47 -10.80
N VAL A 331 -2.60 10.19 -11.11
CA VAL A 331 -1.93 9.73 -12.35
C VAL A 331 -2.78 8.85 -13.28
N GLY A 332 -3.92 8.31 -12.81
CA GLY A 332 -4.79 7.42 -13.56
C GLY A 332 -6.02 8.12 -14.16
N LYS A 333 -6.61 7.51 -15.21
CA LYS A 333 -7.89 7.94 -15.79
C LYS A 333 -9.06 7.18 -15.11
N GLY A 334 -9.30 7.41 -13.89
CA GLY A 334 -10.29 6.83 -13.01
C GLY A 334 -11.65 6.38 -13.53
N THR A 335 -11.73 5.30 -14.27
CA THR A 335 -12.99 4.70 -14.73
C THR A 335 -13.05 3.20 -14.47
N ASP A 336 -12.80 2.75 -13.26
CA ASP A 336 -13.05 1.34 -12.91
C ASP A 336 -14.03 1.25 -11.73
N ASP A 337 -15.23 0.74 -12.04
CA ASP A 337 -16.26 0.43 -11.04
C ASP A 337 -15.91 -0.80 -10.17
N ASP A 338 -14.85 -1.53 -10.52
CA ASP A 338 -14.40 -2.74 -9.85
C ASP A 338 -13.45 -2.45 -8.68
N LEU A 339 -13.96 -1.78 -7.69
CA LEU A 339 -13.21 -1.27 -6.53
C LEU A 339 -13.04 -2.25 -5.39
N ILE A 340 -13.02 -3.52 -5.65
CA ILE A 340 -12.75 -4.49 -4.60
C ILE A 340 -11.26 -4.82 -4.63
N GLY A 341 -10.52 -4.21 -3.71
CA GLY A 341 -9.17 -4.60 -3.41
C GLY A 341 -8.09 -3.89 -4.21
N ILE A 342 -7.85 -2.67 -3.85
CA ILE A 342 -6.70 -1.92 -4.35
C ILE A 342 -5.45 -2.41 -3.63
N ALA A 343 -4.46 -2.79 -4.41
CA ALA A 343 -3.15 -3.20 -3.90
C ALA A 343 -2.48 -2.07 -3.11
N ARG A 344 -1.55 -2.41 -2.24
CA ARG A 344 -0.72 -1.43 -1.53
C ARG A 344 -0.18 -0.40 -2.51
N GLY A 345 -0.46 0.85 -2.27
CA GLY A 345 -0.02 1.97 -3.10
C GLY A 345 -1.08 2.64 -3.94
N ASP A 346 -2.30 2.13 -3.98
CA ASP A 346 -3.41 2.80 -4.64
C ASP A 346 -4.14 3.74 -3.69
N SER A 347 -4.16 5.02 -4.01
CA SER A 347 -5.07 6.00 -3.45
C SER A 347 -6.27 6.16 -4.38
N GLU A 348 -7.48 6.23 -3.84
CA GLU A 348 -8.72 6.47 -4.61
C GLU A 348 -8.73 7.82 -5.32
N THR A 349 -7.88 8.75 -4.87
CA THR A 349 -7.70 10.07 -5.49
C THR A 349 -7.24 9.99 -6.95
N TRP A 350 -6.73 8.86 -7.41
CA TRP A 350 -6.27 8.70 -8.79
C TRP A 350 -7.39 8.62 -9.82
N ARG A 351 -8.64 8.74 -9.42
CA ARG A 351 -9.84 8.46 -10.24
C ARG A 351 -10.58 9.67 -10.79
N GLN A 352 -10.21 10.89 -10.44
CA GLN A 352 -11.08 12.04 -10.67
C GLN A 352 -10.40 13.22 -11.39
N LEU A 353 -9.88 13.01 -12.58
CA LEU A 353 -9.38 14.14 -13.38
C LEU A 353 -9.89 14.06 -14.83
N PRO A 354 -11.05 14.68 -15.13
CA PRO A 354 -11.60 14.65 -16.46
C PRO A 354 -10.78 15.43 -17.50
N ASP A 355 -9.97 16.42 -17.09
CA ASP A 355 -9.35 17.39 -18.03
C ASP A 355 -7.82 17.47 -17.95
N ALA A 356 -7.14 16.43 -17.42
CA ALA A 356 -5.69 16.43 -17.34
C ALA A 356 -5.03 16.04 -18.69
N ILE A 357 -4.02 16.81 -19.08
CA ILE A 357 -3.19 16.56 -20.27
C ILE A 357 -1.86 15.96 -19.81
N ALA A 358 -1.42 14.89 -20.45
CA ALA A 358 -0.14 14.27 -20.17
C ALA A 358 0.99 14.95 -20.97
N ALA A 359 2.05 15.36 -20.28
CA ALA A 359 3.35 15.65 -20.86
C ALA A 359 4.32 14.55 -20.47
N GLN A 360 5.08 14.01 -21.40
CA GLN A 360 5.90 12.83 -21.18
C GLN A 360 7.22 12.90 -21.94
N GLN A 361 8.24 12.27 -21.36
CA GLN A 361 9.54 12.09 -21.95
C GLN A 361 10.08 10.70 -21.64
N ASP A 362 10.61 10.02 -22.65
CA ASP A 362 11.29 8.74 -22.49
C ASP A 362 12.81 8.95 -22.43
N PHE A 363 13.48 8.16 -21.60
CA PHE A 363 14.94 8.02 -21.51
C PHE A 363 15.29 6.57 -21.83
N GLU A 364 16.56 6.22 -22.06
CA GLU A 364 16.99 4.87 -22.48
C GLU A 364 16.38 3.70 -21.68
N VAL A 365 16.13 3.88 -20.38
CA VAL A 365 15.47 2.92 -19.48
C VAL A 365 14.51 3.59 -18.52
N ASN A 366 14.19 4.85 -18.74
CA ASN A 366 13.49 5.71 -17.80
C ASN A 366 12.30 6.36 -18.47
N ARG A 367 11.35 6.75 -17.69
CA ARG A 367 10.19 7.51 -18.18
C ARG A 367 9.73 8.52 -17.15
N LEU A 368 9.36 9.69 -17.63
CA LEU A 368 8.72 10.74 -16.87
C LEU A 368 7.35 11.03 -17.50
N ARG A 369 6.29 10.96 -16.72
CA ARG A 369 4.95 11.38 -17.11
C ARG A 369 4.40 12.37 -16.10
N LEU A 370 3.89 13.50 -16.60
CA LEU A 370 3.25 14.56 -15.82
C LEU A 370 1.79 14.65 -16.21
N MET A 371 0.90 14.74 -15.23
CA MET A 371 -0.51 15.10 -15.41
C MET A 371 -0.67 16.58 -15.14
N LEU A 372 -0.89 17.37 -16.19
CA LEU A 372 -0.93 18.83 -16.12
C LEU A 372 -2.37 19.34 -16.05
N GLY A 373 -2.69 20.06 -14.98
CA GLY A 373 -3.87 20.92 -14.91
C GLY A 373 -3.65 22.28 -15.59
N GLU A 374 -4.52 23.24 -15.33
CA GLU A 374 -4.39 24.59 -15.88
C GLU A 374 -3.17 25.33 -15.30
N LYS A 375 -2.96 25.25 -14.00
CA LYS A 375 -1.93 26.00 -13.26
C LYS A 375 -0.96 25.13 -12.48
N ALA A 376 -1.25 23.85 -12.29
CA ALA A 376 -0.46 22.99 -11.43
C ALA A 376 -0.23 21.61 -12.05
N ILE A 377 0.82 20.92 -11.62
CA ILE A 377 0.99 19.49 -11.86
C ILE A 377 0.11 18.75 -10.87
N LEU A 378 -0.75 17.88 -11.38
CA LEU A 378 -1.73 17.14 -10.60
C LEU A 378 -1.21 15.76 -10.19
N GLY A 379 -0.32 15.20 -11.00
CA GLY A 379 0.29 13.90 -10.73
C GLY A 379 1.52 13.66 -11.58
N VAL A 380 2.33 12.72 -11.12
CA VAL A 380 3.63 12.39 -11.74
C VAL A 380 3.91 10.90 -11.61
N ILE A 381 4.46 10.32 -12.67
CA ILE A 381 5.17 9.04 -12.62
C ILE A 381 6.61 9.26 -13.06
N VAL A 382 7.57 8.83 -12.21
CA VAL A 382 9.00 8.84 -12.51
C VAL A 382 9.49 7.39 -12.43
N MET A 383 9.91 6.81 -13.54
CA MET A 383 10.46 5.46 -13.61
C MET A 383 11.96 5.52 -13.90
N GLY A 384 12.76 4.81 -13.11
CA GLY A 384 14.23 4.75 -13.29
C GLY A 384 14.96 5.86 -12.55
N ASP A 385 15.50 6.86 -13.24
CA ASP A 385 16.22 7.98 -12.62
C ASP A 385 15.32 8.79 -11.69
N GLN A 386 15.70 8.90 -10.42
CA GLN A 386 14.94 9.53 -9.36
C GLN A 386 15.35 10.98 -9.05
N THR A 387 16.23 11.58 -9.84
CA THR A 387 16.75 12.93 -9.61
C THR A 387 15.64 13.96 -9.47
N LEU A 388 14.55 13.83 -10.24
CA LEU A 388 13.41 14.75 -10.22
C LEU A 388 12.30 14.35 -9.24
N SER A 389 12.37 13.21 -8.56
CA SER A 389 11.30 12.72 -7.69
C SER A 389 11.00 13.70 -6.54
N LYS A 390 12.03 14.20 -5.86
CA LYS A 390 11.85 15.16 -4.76
C LYS A 390 11.38 16.53 -5.25
N PRO A 391 11.97 17.15 -6.30
CA PRO A 391 11.43 18.34 -6.93
C PRO A 391 9.96 18.24 -7.32
N LEU A 392 9.60 17.17 -8.02
CA LEU A 392 8.25 16.92 -8.50
C LEU A 392 7.25 16.69 -7.36
N HIS A 393 7.67 15.95 -6.32
CA HIS A 393 6.84 15.80 -5.12
C HIS A 393 6.52 17.17 -4.50
N SER A 394 7.50 18.06 -4.33
CA SER A 394 7.27 19.38 -3.79
C SER A 394 6.37 20.24 -4.70
N ILE A 395 6.59 20.18 -6.01
CA ILE A 395 5.77 20.94 -6.99
C ILE A 395 4.30 20.51 -6.88
N VAL A 396 4.01 19.22 -6.80
CA VAL A 396 2.65 18.70 -6.70
C VAL A 396 2.05 18.99 -5.32
N ALA A 397 2.79 18.72 -4.25
CA ALA A 397 2.30 18.88 -2.87
C ALA A 397 1.99 20.33 -2.51
N GLU A 398 2.81 21.27 -2.96
CA GLU A 398 2.64 22.70 -2.73
C GLU A 398 1.74 23.37 -3.79
N LYS A 399 1.23 22.62 -4.77
CA LYS A 399 0.41 23.13 -5.90
C LYS A 399 1.09 24.32 -6.58
N ILE A 400 2.39 24.20 -6.86
CA ILE A 400 3.18 25.28 -7.44
C ILE A 400 2.63 25.65 -8.82
N ASP A 401 2.44 26.97 -9.06
CA ASP A 401 1.98 27.48 -10.35
C ASP A 401 3.04 27.26 -11.43
N ILE A 402 2.67 26.50 -12.46
CA ILE A 402 3.51 26.15 -13.61
C ILE A 402 3.13 26.90 -14.89
N THR A 403 2.27 27.92 -14.81
CA THR A 403 1.77 28.65 -15.99
C THR A 403 2.91 29.15 -16.88
N SER A 404 4.03 29.58 -16.29
CA SER A 404 5.21 30.05 -17.02
C SER A 404 5.90 29.04 -17.92
N ILE A 405 5.80 27.76 -17.59
CA ILE A 405 6.44 26.66 -18.33
C ILE A 405 5.42 25.71 -19.01
N ARG A 406 4.12 25.85 -18.68
CA ARG A 406 3.09 24.91 -19.12
C ARG A 406 3.05 24.73 -20.65
N THR A 407 3.09 25.82 -21.39
CA THR A 407 3.05 25.77 -22.86
C THR A 407 4.24 25.00 -23.41
N LYS A 408 5.45 25.23 -22.87
CA LYS A 408 6.67 24.51 -23.26
C LYS A 408 6.59 23.01 -22.93
N LEU A 409 6.00 22.65 -21.78
CA LEU A 409 5.82 21.25 -21.40
C LEU A 409 4.87 20.48 -22.33
N LEU A 410 3.98 21.19 -23.02
CA LEU A 410 3.00 20.60 -23.96
C LEU A 410 3.51 20.58 -25.42
N GLU A 411 4.68 21.13 -25.71
CA GLU A 411 5.26 21.07 -27.04
C GLU A 411 5.63 19.62 -27.42
N PRO A 412 5.43 19.21 -28.66
CA PRO A 412 5.90 17.92 -29.13
C PRO A 412 7.42 17.77 -28.92
N ASN A 413 7.84 16.66 -28.32
CA ASN A 413 9.26 16.36 -28.00
C ASN A 413 9.90 17.37 -27.02
N ALA A 414 9.11 18.04 -26.17
CA ALA A 414 9.65 18.90 -25.15
C ALA A 414 10.65 18.16 -24.24
N PRO A 415 11.78 18.80 -23.89
CA PRO A 415 12.71 18.24 -22.90
C PRO A 415 12.13 18.44 -21.49
N VAL A 416 11.11 17.64 -21.17
CA VAL A 416 10.29 17.80 -19.96
C VAL A 416 11.13 17.76 -18.69
N ALA A 417 12.12 16.86 -18.62
CA ALA A 417 12.99 16.73 -17.46
C ALA A 417 13.83 18.00 -17.24
N ASP A 418 14.42 18.55 -18.31
CA ASP A 418 15.25 19.76 -18.23
C ASP A 418 14.40 20.97 -17.86
N LEU A 419 13.22 21.12 -18.46
CA LEU A 419 12.28 22.21 -18.15
C LEU A 419 11.86 22.20 -16.67
N ILE A 420 11.60 21.04 -16.11
CA ILE A 420 11.28 20.87 -14.67
C ILE A 420 12.50 21.19 -13.80
N ALA A 421 13.69 20.69 -14.18
CA ALA A 421 14.92 20.94 -13.44
C ALA A 421 15.27 22.45 -13.40
N GLU A 422 15.19 23.14 -14.55
CA GLU A 422 15.40 24.59 -14.65
C GLU A 422 14.37 25.36 -13.83
N PHE A 423 13.09 25.05 -13.99
CA PHE A 423 12.01 25.67 -13.25
C PHE A 423 12.20 25.54 -11.74
N TRP A 424 12.55 24.35 -11.27
CA TRP A 424 12.80 24.09 -9.86
C TRP A 424 14.02 24.86 -9.34
N THR A 425 15.10 24.91 -10.11
CA THR A 425 16.34 25.62 -9.76
C THR A 425 16.11 27.12 -9.66
N GLN A 426 15.41 27.73 -10.61
CA GLN A 426 15.05 29.13 -10.60
C GLN A 426 14.21 29.48 -9.36
N ARG A 427 13.23 28.63 -9.01
CA ARG A 427 12.40 28.85 -7.83
C ARG A 427 13.20 28.79 -6.52
N LYS A 428 14.13 27.86 -6.39
CA LYS A 428 15.00 27.76 -5.21
C LYS A 428 15.87 29.00 -5.04
N SER A 429 16.39 29.56 -6.12
CA SER A 429 17.22 30.78 -6.05
C SER A 429 16.43 32.00 -5.59
N VAL A 430 15.14 32.08 -5.92
CA VAL A 430 14.25 33.19 -5.50
C VAL A 430 13.83 33.04 -4.02
N HIS A 431 13.77 31.84 -3.48
CA HIS A 431 13.33 31.55 -2.11
C HIS A 431 14.48 31.20 -1.15
N ALA A 432 15.72 31.26 -1.60
CA ALA A 432 16.88 31.13 -0.71
C ALA A 432 16.86 32.29 0.30
N PRO A 433 16.92 32.03 1.62
CA PRO A 433 17.07 33.12 2.59
C PRO A 433 18.33 33.88 2.23
N GLN A 434 18.20 35.21 2.00
CA GLN A 434 19.35 36.07 1.94
C GLN A 434 19.97 36.10 3.33
N TYR A 435 20.89 35.19 3.60
CA TYR A 435 21.80 35.37 4.72
C TYR A 435 22.84 36.42 4.28
N ALA A 436 22.59 37.68 4.67
CA ALA A 436 23.60 38.75 4.74
C ALA A 436 24.35 38.64 6.06
#